data_51c649828fd95da0ef5a1c6404bdbd01
#
_entry.id   51c649828fd95da0ef5a1c6404bdbd01
#
_cell.length_a   1.000
_cell.length_b   1.000
_cell.length_c   1.000
_cell.angle_alpha   90.00
_cell.angle_beta   90.00
_cell.angle_gamma   90.00
#
_symmetry.space_group_name_H-M   'P 1'
#
loop_
_entity.id
_entity.type
_entity.pdbx_description
1 polymer ?
#
loop_
_entity_poly.entity_id
_entity_poly.type
_entity_poly.pdbx_seq_one_letter_code
_entity_poly.pdbx_strand_id
1 'polypeptide(L)'
;MKRLLLWLVGVALGVVVLLGAVMAVSYAFTTQGSCPAPEVRFGDEALEVNGYCWQVPLLSGQLDKVFASPATLTVQKLGTLYTAHPDITLPDWASYTTLTIQTAVGSVVFAGSVSEYQSFLFPANGEYKAAMTLWRVPKGGMATQFEGGSTGALRKNLGLERPAKPTGWYRYSFRFTLQASAEVELSAERVEQGGIVGLRISGMTGDAAPTVETDLGNVQCVRAADGWRAYIPAAYNASSGGHEVNITVNGETITRSIIVLPKDFGTVDVEPEPDASDAANTQFRNAVWGLYEAPAREKMWQGGFVNPVESYTTLVDYGQVRVVNGRQGSRSNSTKLYTIT
;
A
#
# COMPACT_ATOMS: atom_id res chain seq x y z
N MET A 1 52.72 -46.67 -36.74
CA MET A 1 51.33 -46.21 -36.63
C MET A 1 50.53 -46.99 -35.57
N LYS A 2 50.42 -48.30 -35.58
CA LYS A 2 49.59 -49.07 -34.61
C LYS A 2 49.96 -48.86 -33.12
N ARG A 3 51.26 -48.76 -32.76
CA ARG A 3 51.70 -48.48 -31.37
C ARG A 3 51.31 -47.06 -30.87
N LEU A 4 51.38 -46.04 -31.76
CA LEU A 4 50.98 -44.67 -31.45
C LEU A 4 49.46 -44.61 -31.20
N LEU A 5 48.69 -45.28 -32.06
CA LEU A 5 47.24 -45.35 -31.91
C LEU A 5 46.82 -46.04 -30.60
N LEU A 6 47.46 -47.15 -30.23
CA LEU A 6 47.21 -47.81 -28.96
C LEU A 6 47.54 -46.93 -27.74
N TRP A 7 48.64 -46.15 -27.83
CA TRP A 7 49.02 -45.21 -26.78
C TRP A 7 48.01 -44.09 -26.65
N LEU A 8 47.57 -43.50 -27.78
CA LEU A 8 46.53 -42.46 -27.80
C LEU A 8 45.17 -42.95 -27.22
N VAL A 9 44.79 -44.20 -27.58
CA VAL A 9 43.55 -44.82 -27.01
C VAL A 9 43.71 -45.04 -25.51
N GLY A 10 44.88 -45.48 -25.05
CA GLY A 10 45.18 -45.67 -23.63
C GLY A 10 45.09 -44.34 -22.83
N VAL A 11 45.69 -43.29 -23.39
CA VAL A 11 45.60 -41.94 -22.78
C VAL A 11 44.16 -41.46 -22.75
N ALA A 12 43.40 -41.58 -23.84
CA ALA A 12 42.00 -41.17 -23.91
C ALA A 12 41.14 -41.94 -22.87
N LEU A 13 41.37 -43.24 -22.75
CA LEU A 13 40.67 -44.06 -21.73
C LEU A 13 41.05 -43.64 -20.31
N GLY A 14 42.34 -43.34 -20.05
CA GLY A 14 42.78 -42.80 -18.75
C GLY A 14 42.14 -41.48 -18.41
N VAL A 15 42.01 -40.58 -19.36
CA VAL A 15 41.29 -39.29 -19.17
C VAL A 15 39.81 -39.48 -18.87
N VAL A 16 39.14 -40.39 -19.57
CA VAL A 16 37.72 -40.73 -19.33
C VAL A 16 37.52 -41.29 -17.93
N VAL A 17 38.38 -42.23 -17.49
CA VAL A 17 38.32 -42.79 -16.14
C VAL A 17 38.57 -41.73 -15.08
N LEU A 18 39.55 -40.85 -15.28
CA LEU A 18 39.83 -39.73 -14.37
C LEU A 18 38.63 -38.78 -14.25
N LEU A 19 38.04 -38.37 -15.37
CA LEU A 19 36.85 -37.52 -15.40
C LEU A 19 35.69 -38.22 -14.69
N GLY A 20 35.46 -39.49 -14.92
CA GLY A 20 34.44 -40.27 -14.24
C GLY A 20 34.65 -40.34 -12.73
N ALA A 21 35.91 -40.52 -12.28
CA ALA A 21 36.25 -40.49 -10.86
C ALA A 21 36.00 -39.10 -10.22
N VAL A 22 36.41 -38.03 -10.90
CA VAL A 22 36.14 -36.63 -10.44
C VAL A 22 34.63 -36.36 -10.36
N MET A 23 33.86 -36.83 -11.34
CA MET A 23 32.40 -36.70 -11.33
C MET A 23 31.79 -37.47 -10.14
N ALA A 24 32.20 -38.70 -9.91
CA ALA A 24 31.68 -39.53 -8.81
C ALA A 24 32.01 -38.89 -7.45
N VAL A 25 33.23 -38.41 -7.26
CA VAL A 25 33.65 -37.71 -6.06
C VAL A 25 32.87 -36.41 -5.86
N SER A 26 32.76 -35.58 -6.86
CA SER A 26 31.97 -34.34 -6.80
C SER A 26 30.52 -34.63 -6.45
N TYR A 27 29.92 -35.64 -7.07
CA TYR A 27 28.54 -36.06 -6.79
C TYR A 27 28.38 -36.58 -5.35
N ALA A 28 29.32 -37.34 -4.84
CA ALA A 28 29.27 -37.92 -3.50
C ALA A 28 29.40 -36.84 -2.41
N PHE A 29 30.31 -35.87 -2.60
CA PHE A 29 30.57 -34.81 -1.62
C PHE A 29 29.56 -33.67 -1.66
N THR A 30 28.76 -33.52 -2.71
CA THR A 30 27.68 -32.50 -2.74
C THR A 30 26.54 -32.98 -1.86
N THR A 31 26.25 -32.21 -0.81
CA THR A 31 25.19 -32.48 0.18
C THR A 31 24.05 -31.50 0.08
N GLN A 32 22.97 -31.72 0.81
CA GLN A 32 21.84 -30.80 0.92
C GLN A 32 22.28 -29.42 1.43
N GLY A 33 23.34 -29.31 2.22
CA GLY A 33 23.92 -28.03 2.67
C GLY A 33 24.46 -27.15 1.51
N SER A 34 24.59 -27.72 0.29
CA SER A 34 24.90 -26.94 -0.92
C SER A 34 23.69 -26.20 -1.52
N CYS A 35 22.48 -26.45 -1.02
CA CYS A 35 21.30 -25.67 -1.37
C CYS A 35 21.31 -24.34 -0.60
N PRO A 36 20.89 -23.22 -1.19
CA PRO A 36 20.84 -21.94 -0.48
C PRO A 36 19.81 -21.96 0.65
N ALA A 37 20.09 -21.19 1.69
CA ALA A 37 19.17 -21.06 2.81
C ALA A 37 17.83 -20.46 2.33
N PRO A 38 16.69 -21.05 2.69
CA PRO A 38 15.38 -20.57 2.32
C PRO A 38 14.83 -19.58 3.36
N GLU A 39 15.58 -18.55 3.69
CA GLU A 39 15.17 -17.55 4.70
C GLU A 39 14.08 -16.62 4.15
N VAL A 40 12.86 -16.90 4.56
CA VAL A 40 11.67 -16.11 4.17
C VAL A 40 10.92 -15.72 5.43
N ARG A 41 10.44 -14.48 5.45
CA ARG A 41 9.60 -13.97 6.54
C ARG A 41 8.29 -13.39 5.98
N PHE A 42 7.24 -13.50 6.78
CA PHE A 42 5.96 -12.84 6.56
C PHE A 42 5.62 -12.03 7.82
N GLY A 43 5.68 -10.72 7.71
CA GLY A 43 5.79 -9.85 8.88
C GLY A 43 7.05 -10.20 9.68
N ASP A 44 6.91 -10.34 10.98
CA ASP A 44 8.01 -10.71 11.88
C ASP A 44 8.26 -12.21 11.97
N GLU A 45 7.40 -13.04 11.37
CA GLU A 45 7.45 -14.49 11.50
C GLU A 45 8.26 -15.15 10.39
N ALA A 46 9.18 -16.05 10.79
CA ALA A 46 9.93 -16.86 9.84
C ALA A 46 9.06 -18.00 9.28
N LEU A 47 9.10 -18.19 7.96
CA LEU A 47 8.31 -19.24 7.31
C LEU A 47 9.09 -20.57 7.24
N GLU A 48 8.39 -21.65 7.58
CA GLU A 48 8.89 -23.01 7.48
C GLU A 48 8.68 -23.55 6.05
N VAL A 49 9.73 -24.23 5.53
CA VAL A 49 9.67 -24.85 4.21
C VAL A 49 8.71 -26.04 4.24
N ASN A 50 7.69 -25.97 3.41
CA ASN A 50 6.71 -27.04 3.25
C ASN A 50 7.13 -28.09 2.24
N GLY A 51 7.97 -27.71 1.27
CA GLY A 51 8.55 -28.60 0.27
C GLY A 51 9.55 -27.88 -0.60
N TYR A 52 10.45 -28.60 -1.23
CA TYR A 52 11.46 -28.02 -2.12
C TYR A 52 11.95 -28.97 -3.20
N CYS A 53 12.53 -28.40 -4.23
CA CYS A 53 13.34 -29.08 -5.21
C CYS A 53 14.46 -28.15 -5.63
N TRP A 54 15.68 -28.62 -5.62
CA TRP A 54 16.84 -27.81 -5.95
C TRP A 54 17.87 -28.57 -6.76
N GLN A 55 18.32 -27.98 -7.86
CA GLN A 55 19.37 -28.49 -8.73
C GLN A 55 20.69 -27.80 -8.36
N VAL A 56 21.64 -28.57 -7.87
CA VAL A 56 23.00 -28.11 -7.59
C VAL A 56 23.88 -28.47 -8.78
N PRO A 57 24.40 -27.47 -9.54
CA PRO A 57 25.24 -27.74 -10.68
C PRO A 57 26.60 -28.29 -10.23
N LEU A 58 27.05 -29.32 -10.87
CA LEU A 58 28.37 -29.92 -10.73
C LEU A 58 29.19 -29.70 -11.99
N LEU A 59 30.52 -29.66 -11.85
CA LEU A 59 31.44 -29.51 -12.98
C LEU A 59 31.05 -28.40 -13.97
N SER A 60 30.87 -27.21 -13.44
CA SER A 60 30.48 -26.01 -14.23
C SER A 60 29.14 -26.17 -14.97
N GLY A 61 28.20 -26.96 -14.41
CA GLY A 61 26.88 -27.19 -14.99
C GLY A 61 26.75 -28.30 -16.01
N GLN A 62 27.78 -29.17 -16.11
CA GLN A 62 27.76 -30.36 -16.99
C GLN A 62 26.86 -31.48 -16.41
N LEU A 63 26.69 -31.50 -15.11
CA LEU A 63 25.84 -32.45 -14.37
C LEU A 63 25.13 -31.74 -13.23
N ASP A 64 23.88 -32.09 -12.97
CA ASP A 64 23.13 -31.56 -11.85
C ASP A 64 22.84 -32.64 -10.82
N LYS A 65 23.02 -32.34 -9.53
CA LYS A 65 22.49 -33.14 -8.43
C LYS A 65 21.22 -32.54 -7.90
N VAL A 66 20.13 -33.30 -7.91
CA VAL A 66 18.81 -32.84 -7.47
C VAL A 66 18.58 -33.25 -6.03
N PHE A 67 18.22 -32.25 -5.20
CA PHE A 67 17.72 -32.44 -3.86
C PHE A 67 16.25 -32.06 -3.83
N ALA A 68 15.39 -32.89 -3.31
CA ALA A 68 13.97 -32.66 -3.27
C ALA A 68 13.34 -33.24 -2.00
N SER A 69 12.33 -32.52 -1.49
CA SER A 69 11.38 -33.05 -0.52
C SER A 69 9.98 -32.74 -1.06
N PRO A 70 9.08 -33.73 -1.08
CA PRO A 70 7.70 -33.49 -1.49
C PRO A 70 7.06 -32.50 -0.54
N ALA A 71 6.12 -31.70 -1.05
CA ALA A 71 5.34 -30.81 -0.22
C ALA A 71 4.53 -31.60 0.80
N THR A 72 4.61 -31.20 2.06
CA THR A 72 3.77 -31.77 3.13
C THR A 72 2.40 -31.11 3.12
N LEU A 73 1.40 -31.76 3.72
CA LEU A 73 0.07 -31.16 3.92
C LEU A 73 0.03 -30.25 5.14
N THR A 74 1.15 -30.11 5.86
CA THR A 74 1.24 -29.29 7.06
C THR A 74 1.17 -27.81 6.69
N VAL A 75 0.32 -27.08 7.38
CA VAL A 75 0.17 -25.62 7.26
C VAL A 75 0.69 -24.98 8.53
N GLN A 76 1.73 -24.17 8.42
CA GLN A 76 2.30 -23.41 9.54
C GLN A 76 1.27 -22.41 10.09
N LYS A 77 1.20 -22.24 11.41
CA LYS A 77 0.36 -21.22 12.05
C LYS A 77 1.23 -20.07 12.52
N LEU A 78 1.03 -18.88 11.99
CA LEU A 78 1.79 -17.69 12.36
C LEU A 78 1.15 -16.88 13.51
N GLY A 79 -0.07 -17.26 13.96
CA GLY A 79 -0.77 -16.50 14.99
C GLY A 79 -1.50 -15.27 14.44
N THR A 80 -1.56 -14.20 15.26
CA THR A 80 -2.24 -12.95 14.93
C THR A 80 -1.24 -11.88 14.50
N LEU A 81 -1.50 -11.26 13.35
CA LEU A 81 -0.75 -10.14 12.80
C LEU A 81 -1.56 -8.86 12.96
N TYR A 82 -0.96 -7.83 13.51
CA TYR A 82 -1.63 -6.56 13.84
C TYR A 82 -1.39 -5.45 12.81
N THR A 83 -0.59 -5.70 11.79
CA THR A 83 -0.37 -4.77 10.67
C THR A 83 -1.31 -5.08 9.53
N ALA A 84 -1.89 -4.04 8.92
CA ALA A 84 -2.78 -4.19 7.76
C ALA A 84 -2.08 -4.72 6.51
N HIS A 85 -0.75 -4.60 6.44
CA HIS A 85 0.08 -5.06 5.33
C HIS A 85 1.37 -5.69 5.88
N PRO A 86 1.36 -6.99 6.22
CA PRO A 86 2.58 -7.70 6.63
C PRO A 86 3.61 -7.73 5.51
N ASP A 87 4.84 -7.30 5.78
CA ASP A 87 5.92 -7.31 4.81
C ASP A 87 6.38 -8.72 4.49
N ILE A 88 6.88 -8.92 3.26
CA ILE A 88 7.47 -10.20 2.85
C ILE A 88 8.95 -9.99 2.57
N THR A 89 9.80 -10.66 3.36
CA THR A 89 11.23 -10.69 3.13
C THR A 89 11.61 -11.95 2.36
N LEU A 90 12.35 -11.77 1.27
CA LEU A 90 12.78 -12.84 0.36
C LEU A 90 14.31 -12.94 0.33
N PRO A 91 14.87 -14.15 0.10
CA PRO A 91 16.28 -14.31 -0.17
C PRO A 91 16.65 -13.81 -1.57
N ASP A 92 17.88 -13.32 -1.75
CA ASP A 92 18.39 -12.71 -3.00
C ASP A 92 18.33 -13.63 -4.22
N TRP A 93 18.37 -14.95 -4.01
CA TRP A 93 18.28 -15.92 -5.11
C TRP A 93 16.86 -16.08 -5.68
N ALA A 94 15.82 -15.62 -4.98
CA ALA A 94 14.43 -15.72 -5.41
C ALA A 94 14.18 -14.76 -6.58
N SER A 95 14.26 -15.28 -7.79
CA SER A 95 14.12 -14.47 -9.02
C SER A 95 12.68 -14.44 -9.55
N TYR A 96 11.84 -15.33 -9.10
CA TYR A 96 10.41 -15.37 -9.41
C TYR A 96 9.62 -15.89 -8.20
N THR A 97 8.45 -15.31 -7.97
CA THR A 97 7.61 -15.65 -6.83
C THR A 97 6.16 -15.80 -7.23
N THR A 98 5.46 -16.72 -6.60
CA THR A 98 4.01 -16.81 -6.67
C THR A 98 3.45 -16.82 -5.27
N LEU A 99 2.42 -16.02 -5.02
CA LEU A 99 1.72 -15.93 -3.75
C LEU A 99 0.22 -15.99 -4.01
N THR A 100 -0.46 -16.85 -3.28
CA THR A 100 -1.92 -16.93 -3.27
C THR A 100 -2.40 -16.80 -1.84
N ILE A 101 -3.33 -15.88 -1.59
CA ILE A 101 -3.95 -15.69 -0.28
C ILE A 101 -5.45 -15.94 -0.41
N GLN A 102 -5.99 -16.71 0.53
CA GLN A 102 -7.39 -17.09 0.59
C GLN A 102 -7.97 -16.78 1.96
N THR A 103 -9.24 -16.46 2.02
CA THR A 103 -10.00 -16.40 3.28
C THR A 103 -10.13 -17.79 3.90
N ALA A 104 -10.57 -17.86 5.16
CA ALA A 104 -10.84 -19.12 5.84
C ALA A 104 -11.84 -20.02 5.08
N VAL A 105 -12.80 -19.42 4.36
CA VAL A 105 -13.80 -20.12 3.54
C VAL A 105 -13.30 -20.51 2.15
N GLY A 106 -12.03 -20.18 1.81
CA GLY A 106 -11.39 -20.58 0.55
C GLY A 106 -11.54 -19.60 -0.60
N SER A 107 -12.15 -18.42 -0.39
CA SER A 107 -12.21 -17.37 -1.43
C SER A 107 -10.83 -16.76 -1.65
N VAL A 108 -10.34 -16.76 -2.89
CA VAL A 108 -9.05 -16.14 -3.25
C VAL A 108 -9.22 -14.63 -3.19
N VAL A 109 -8.40 -13.96 -2.37
CA VAL A 109 -8.34 -12.50 -2.23
C VAL A 109 -7.13 -11.90 -2.91
N PHE A 110 -6.07 -12.69 -3.05
CA PHE A 110 -4.87 -12.30 -3.79
C PHE A 110 -4.28 -13.49 -4.52
N ALA A 111 -3.83 -13.27 -5.77
CA ALA A 111 -3.06 -14.22 -6.54
C ALA A 111 -2.11 -13.45 -7.48
N GLY A 112 -0.81 -13.55 -7.23
CA GLY A 112 0.20 -12.79 -7.98
C GLY A 112 1.61 -13.04 -7.49
N SER A 113 2.53 -12.17 -7.88
CA SER A 113 3.91 -12.14 -7.38
C SER A 113 4.02 -11.38 -6.05
N VAL A 114 5.12 -11.56 -5.33
CA VAL A 114 5.39 -10.77 -4.11
C VAL A 114 5.56 -9.28 -4.43
N SER A 115 6.03 -8.91 -5.64
CA SER A 115 6.09 -7.51 -6.04
C SER A 115 4.71 -6.88 -6.24
N GLU A 116 3.73 -7.62 -6.73
CA GLU A 116 2.34 -7.16 -6.85
C GLU A 116 1.64 -7.10 -5.49
N TYR A 117 2.05 -7.98 -4.57
CA TYR A 117 1.54 -7.95 -3.20
C TYR A 117 1.81 -6.63 -2.47
N GLN A 118 2.87 -5.91 -2.81
CA GLN A 118 3.20 -4.63 -2.17
C GLN A 118 2.11 -3.56 -2.29
N SER A 119 1.27 -3.65 -3.31
CA SER A 119 0.10 -2.77 -3.50
C SER A 119 -1.23 -3.41 -3.06
N PHE A 120 -1.20 -4.64 -2.54
CA PHE A 120 -2.40 -5.34 -2.13
C PHE A 120 -2.89 -4.86 -0.77
N LEU A 121 -4.21 -4.69 -0.63
CA LEU A 121 -4.88 -4.41 0.63
C LEU A 121 -5.78 -5.58 1.00
N PHE A 122 -5.65 -6.08 2.21
CA PHE A 122 -6.57 -7.09 2.72
C PHE A 122 -7.99 -6.52 2.82
N PRO A 123 -9.01 -7.23 2.33
CA PRO A 123 -10.38 -6.71 2.30
C PRO A 123 -10.99 -6.50 3.69
N ALA A 124 -10.56 -7.27 4.69
CA ALA A 124 -11.07 -7.19 6.06
C ALA A 124 -10.10 -7.85 7.04
N ASN A 125 -10.29 -7.61 8.33
CA ASN A 125 -9.70 -8.43 9.38
C ASN A 125 -10.32 -9.84 9.35
N GLY A 126 -9.54 -10.87 9.75
CA GLY A 126 -10.02 -12.24 9.76
C GLY A 126 -8.92 -13.27 9.54
N GLU A 127 -9.33 -14.52 9.39
CA GLU A 127 -8.40 -15.63 9.14
C GLU A 127 -8.12 -15.80 7.65
N TYR A 128 -6.82 -15.97 7.34
CA TYR A 128 -6.31 -16.17 6.00
C TYR A 128 -5.40 -17.39 5.91
N LYS A 129 -5.39 -18.01 4.74
CA LYS A 129 -4.44 -19.06 4.35
C LYS A 129 -3.63 -18.54 3.18
N ALA A 130 -2.32 -18.78 3.20
CA ALA A 130 -1.43 -18.40 2.13
C ALA A 130 -0.59 -19.58 1.65
N ALA A 131 -0.35 -19.61 0.35
CA ALA A 131 0.59 -20.51 -0.29
C ALA A 131 1.55 -19.67 -1.13
N MET A 132 2.84 -19.83 -0.89
CA MET A 132 3.88 -19.11 -1.61
C MET A 132 4.90 -20.08 -2.18
N THR A 133 5.37 -19.81 -3.40
CA THR A 133 6.47 -20.56 -4.00
C THR A 133 7.51 -19.58 -4.51
N LEU A 134 8.75 -19.81 -4.12
CA LEU A 134 9.91 -19.08 -4.58
C LEU A 134 10.65 -19.94 -5.62
N TRP A 135 11.03 -19.33 -6.72
CA TRP A 135 11.69 -19.98 -7.82
C TRP A 135 13.05 -19.34 -8.09
N ARG A 136 14.04 -20.18 -8.37
CA ARG A 136 15.28 -19.75 -9.01
C ARG A 136 15.19 -20.01 -10.50
N VAL A 137 15.32 -18.95 -11.30
CA VAL A 137 15.32 -19.02 -12.75
C VAL A 137 16.67 -18.56 -13.28
N PRO A 138 17.35 -19.32 -14.16
CA PRO A 138 18.58 -18.88 -14.80
C PRO A 138 18.38 -17.59 -15.58
N LYS A 139 19.44 -16.77 -15.69
CA LYS A 139 19.42 -15.57 -16.56
C LYS A 139 19.02 -15.98 -17.99
N GLY A 140 17.98 -15.36 -18.53
CA GLY A 140 17.40 -15.68 -19.84
C GLY A 140 16.28 -16.72 -19.83
N GLY A 141 15.95 -17.33 -18.69
CA GLY A 141 14.88 -18.33 -18.54
C GLY A 141 13.51 -17.79 -18.13
N MET A 142 13.30 -16.46 -18.15
CA MET A 142 12.07 -15.83 -17.67
C MET A 142 10.85 -15.91 -18.62
N ALA A 143 10.93 -16.72 -19.68
CA ALA A 143 9.72 -17.01 -20.46
C ALA A 143 8.81 -17.91 -19.64
N THR A 144 7.70 -17.38 -19.13
CA THR A 144 6.62 -18.17 -18.54
C THR A 144 6.10 -19.11 -19.62
N GLN A 145 6.21 -20.43 -19.43
CA GLN A 145 5.51 -21.37 -20.29
C GLN A 145 4.03 -21.34 -19.92
N PHE A 146 3.24 -20.67 -20.74
CA PHE A 146 1.80 -20.87 -20.75
C PHE A 146 1.56 -22.26 -21.36
N GLU A 147 1.18 -23.23 -20.56
CA GLU A 147 0.51 -24.41 -21.10
C GLU A 147 -0.82 -23.92 -21.67
N GLY A 148 -0.92 -23.84 -22.99
CA GLY A 148 -2.12 -23.41 -23.68
C GLY A 148 -3.30 -24.30 -23.34
N GLY A 149 -4.46 -23.69 -23.02
CA GLY A 149 -5.70 -24.36 -22.68
C GLY A 149 -6.43 -23.69 -21.50
N SER A 150 -7.66 -24.10 -21.25
CA SER A 150 -8.50 -23.59 -20.16
C SER A 150 -7.88 -23.75 -18.76
N THR A 151 -7.05 -24.77 -18.56
CA THR A 151 -6.29 -24.99 -17.33
C THR A 151 -5.15 -23.99 -17.13
N GLY A 152 -4.52 -23.50 -18.22
CA GLY A 152 -3.47 -22.48 -18.15
C GLY A 152 -4.03 -21.12 -17.68
N ALA A 153 -5.19 -20.74 -18.23
CA ALA A 153 -5.87 -19.50 -17.83
C ALA A 153 -6.33 -19.55 -16.37
N LEU A 154 -6.84 -20.69 -15.89
CA LEU A 154 -7.23 -20.88 -14.50
C LEU A 154 -6.03 -20.80 -13.56
N ARG A 155 -4.90 -21.42 -13.92
CA ARG A 155 -3.65 -21.35 -13.15
C ARG A 155 -3.10 -19.92 -13.09
N LYS A 156 -3.16 -19.17 -14.19
CA LYS A 156 -2.80 -17.76 -14.23
C LYS A 156 -3.64 -16.93 -13.26
N ASN A 157 -4.96 -17.09 -13.34
CA ASN A 157 -5.91 -16.37 -12.49
C ASN A 157 -5.77 -16.74 -11.00
N LEU A 158 -5.20 -17.89 -10.69
CA LEU A 158 -4.94 -18.35 -9.32
C LEU A 158 -3.49 -18.10 -8.86
N GLY A 159 -2.66 -17.37 -9.62
CA GLY A 159 -1.25 -17.14 -9.30
C GLY A 159 -0.40 -18.42 -9.23
N LEU A 160 -0.79 -19.48 -9.94
CA LEU A 160 -0.15 -20.80 -9.93
C LEU A 160 0.82 -20.99 -11.10
N GLU A 161 1.21 -19.92 -11.76
CA GLU A 161 2.18 -19.95 -12.87
C GLU A 161 3.55 -20.39 -12.34
N ARG A 162 4.23 -21.19 -13.13
CA ARG A 162 5.62 -21.53 -12.88
C ARG A 162 6.51 -21.03 -14.00
N PRO A 163 7.75 -20.60 -13.70
CA PRO A 163 8.68 -20.23 -14.75
C PRO A 163 9.06 -21.41 -15.62
N ALA A 164 9.42 -21.15 -16.86
CA ALA A 164 10.04 -22.14 -17.73
C ALA A 164 11.43 -22.48 -17.20
N LYS A 165 11.75 -23.76 -17.10
CA LYS A 165 13.08 -24.29 -16.70
C LYS A 165 13.60 -23.71 -15.36
N PRO A 166 12.87 -23.81 -14.24
CA PRO A 166 13.42 -23.44 -12.94
C PRO A 166 14.51 -24.42 -12.54
N THR A 167 15.58 -23.89 -11.94
CA THR A 167 16.68 -24.71 -11.38
C THR A 167 16.48 -25.00 -9.90
N GLY A 168 15.47 -24.41 -9.28
CA GLY A 168 15.11 -24.70 -7.90
C GLY A 168 13.86 -23.97 -7.48
N TRP A 169 13.18 -24.49 -6.47
CA TRP A 169 12.06 -23.87 -5.83
C TRP A 169 11.93 -24.30 -4.38
N TYR A 170 11.37 -23.39 -3.56
CA TYR A 170 10.91 -23.64 -2.19
C TYR A 170 9.44 -23.27 -2.09
N ARG A 171 8.66 -24.07 -1.37
CA ARG A 171 7.23 -23.83 -1.14
C ARG A 171 6.96 -23.64 0.34
N TYR A 172 6.03 -22.71 0.62
CA TYR A 172 5.54 -22.36 1.96
C TYR A 172 4.03 -22.45 1.96
N SER A 173 3.46 -22.95 3.05
CA SER A 173 2.03 -23.01 3.28
C SER A 173 1.77 -22.59 4.73
N PHE A 174 1.06 -21.49 4.93
CA PHE A 174 0.85 -20.92 6.24
C PHE A 174 -0.55 -20.32 6.39
N ARG A 175 -0.97 -20.12 7.64
CA ARG A 175 -2.20 -19.44 7.99
C ARG A 175 -1.95 -18.44 9.11
N PHE A 176 -2.71 -17.36 9.13
CA PHE A 176 -2.62 -16.29 10.10
C PHE A 176 -3.99 -15.65 10.31
N THR A 177 -4.14 -14.95 11.44
CA THR A 177 -5.26 -14.06 11.70
C THR A 177 -4.77 -12.64 11.50
N LEU A 178 -5.43 -11.86 10.67
CA LEU A 178 -5.19 -10.43 10.52
C LEU A 178 -6.12 -9.68 11.47
N GLN A 179 -5.56 -8.84 12.33
CA GLN A 179 -6.28 -7.98 13.27
C GLN A 179 -5.65 -6.58 13.26
N ALA A 180 -5.68 -5.94 12.10
CA ALA A 180 -5.19 -4.59 11.95
C ALA A 180 -6.18 -3.58 12.56
N SER A 181 -5.66 -2.63 13.32
CA SER A 181 -6.42 -1.50 13.85
C SER A 181 -6.06 -0.24 13.08
N ALA A 182 -7.06 0.58 12.78
CA ALA A 182 -6.81 1.86 12.13
C ALA A 182 -6.05 2.81 13.07
N GLU A 183 -5.04 3.47 12.53
CA GLU A 183 -4.32 4.54 13.18
C GLU A 183 -4.95 5.87 12.80
N VAL A 184 -5.32 6.65 13.81
CA VAL A 184 -5.97 7.96 13.64
C VAL A 184 -5.11 9.04 14.27
N GLU A 185 -4.62 9.94 13.44
CA GLU A 185 -3.75 11.05 13.84
C GLU A 185 -4.43 12.39 13.50
N LEU A 186 -4.44 13.30 14.47
CA LEU A 186 -4.80 14.71 14.28
C LEU A 186 -3.52 15.53 14.10
N SER A 187 -3.55 16.50 13.17
CA SER A 187 -2.42 17.42 12.99
C SER A 187 -2.22 18.36 14.19
N ALA A 188 -3.27 18.57 14.97
CA ALA A 188 -3.26 19.31 16.22
C ALA A 188 -4.48 18.96 17.07
N GLU A 189 -4.32 18.96 18.38
CA GLU A 189 -5.41 18.80 19.35
C GLU A 189 -6.09 20.14 19.70
N ARG A 190 -5.46 21.25 19.33
CA ARG A 190 -5.92 22.63 19.60
C ARG A 190 -5.88 23.43 18.31
N VAL A 191 -6.91 24.20 18.08
CA VAL A 191 -7.04 25.06 16.90
C VAL A 191 -7.76 26.36 17.27
N GLU A 192 -7.33 27.49 16.73
CA GLU A 192 -8.10 28.75 16.87
C GLU A 192 -9.33 28.73 15.95
N GLN A 193 -10.35 29.46 16.34
CA GLN A 193 -11.46 29.80 15.41
C GLN A 193 -10.91 30.33 14.08
N GLY A 194 -11.44 29.85 12.97
CA GLY A 194 -10.93 30.14 11.62
C GLY A 194 -9.84 29.18 11.13
N GLY A 195 -9.36 28.26 11.97
CA GLY A 195 -8.35 27.29 11.61
C GLY A 195 -8.92 25.97 11.09
N ILE A 196 -8.02 25.06 10.78
CA ILE A 196 -8.35 23.70 10.25
C ILE A 196 -7.44 22.68 10.96
N VAL A 197 -8.02 21.55 11.35
CA VAL A 197 -7.26 20.39 11.83
C VAL A 197 -7.27 19.32 10.75
N GLY A 198 -6.09 18.87 10.33
CA GLY A 198 -5.94 17.72 9.45
C GLY A 198 -6.12 16.41 10.23
N LEU A 199 -6.81 15.48 9.61
CA LEU A 199 -7.00 14.11 10.10
C LEU A 199 -6.33 13.15 9.12
N ARG A 200 -5.51 12.23 9.63
CA ARG A 200 -4.93 11.12 8.89
C ARG A 200 -5.44 9.81 9.45
N ILE A 201 -5.86 8.90 8.57
CA ILE A 201 -6.32 7.56 8.92
C ILE A 201 -5.52 6.58 8.08
N SER A 202 -4.75 5.71 8.73
CA SER A 202 -3.90 4.69 8.10
C SER A 202 -4.05 3.33 8.79
N GLY A 203 -3.33 2.31 8.32
CA GLY A 203 -3.32 0.99 8.97
C GLY A 203 -4.62 0.20 8.88
N MET A 204 -5.57 0.60 8.05
CA MET A 204 -6.87 -0.05 7.93
C MET A 204 -6.89 -1.12 6.83
N THR A 205 -7.76 -2.11 7.00
CA THR A 205 -8.11 -3.08 5.95
C THR A 205 -9.30 -2.56 5.12
N GLY A 206 -9.43 -3.10 3.89
CA GLY A 206 -10.51 -2.70 2.98
C GLY A 206 -10.31 -1.35 2.33
N ASP A 207 -11.23 -1.00 1.43
CA ASP A 207 -11.19 0.22 0.64
C ASP A 207 -12.40 1.15 0.91
N ALA A 208 -13.21 0.81 1.92
CA ALA A 208 -14.33 1.64 2.31
C ALA A 208 -13.86 2.96 2.94
N ALA A 209 -14.44 4.07 2.50
CA ALA A 209 -14.12 5.37 3.06
C ALA A 209 -14.56 5.43 4.54
N PRO A 210 -13.69 5.89 5.45
CA PRO A 210 -14.09 6.19 6.82
C PRO A 210 -15.14 7.29 6.85
N THR A 211 -15.97 7.29 7.89
CA THR A 211 -16.89 8.41 8.18
C THR A 211 -16.39 9.20 9.37
N VAL A 212 -16.60 10.52 9.34
CA VAL A 212 -16.20 11.43 10.40
C VAL A 212 -17.40 12.26 10.81
N GLU A 213 -17.76 12.18 12.06
CA GLU A 213 -18.88 12.95 12.66
C GLU A 213 -18.36 13.90 13.72
N THR A 214 -18.72 15.16 13.62
CA THR A 214 -18.38 16.22 14.56
C THR A 214 -19.37 17.37 14.42
N ASP A 215 -19.54 18.15 15.49
CA ASP A 215 -20.36 19.37 15.49
C ASP A 215 -19.64 20.58 14.86
N LEU A 216 -18.34 20.44 14.52
CA LEU A 216 -17.56 21.49 13.86
C LEU A 216 -17.90 21.70 12.39
N GLY A 217 -18.57 20.76 11.76
CA GLY A 217 -19.01 20.86 10.37
C GLY A 217 -19.06 19.53 9.64
N ASN A 218 -19.36 19.59 8.35
CA ASN A 218 -19.37 18.40 7.49
C ASN A 218 -17.94 18.06 7.07
N VAL A 219 -17.49 16.85 7.40
CA VAL A 219 -16.13 16.37 7.16
C VAL A 219 -16.18 15.20 6.20
N GLN A 220 -15.45 15.30 5.10
CA GLN A 220 -15.36 14.22 4.11
C GLN A 220 -13.94 13.65 4.08
N CYS A 221 -13.84 12.32 4.06
CA CYS A 221 -12.58 11.60 3.87
C CYS A 221 -12.25 11.51 2.38
N VAL A 222 -11.02 11.85 2.03
CA VAL A 222 -10.47 11.73 0.67
C VAL A 222 -9.33 10.73 0.67
N ARG A 223 -9.23 9.92 -0.39
CA ARG A 223 -8.15 8.94 -0.54
C ARG A 223 -6.80 9.63 -0.69
N ALA A 224 -5.79 9.13 0.00
CA ALA A 224 -4.40 9.51 -0.11
C ALA A 224 -3.52 8.28 -0.36
N ALA A 225 -2.26 8.47 -0.73
CA ALA A 225 -1.35 7.36 -1.04
C ALA A 225 -1.13 6.41 0.15
N ASP A 226 -1.20 6.92 1.38
CA ASP A 226 -0.91 6.22 2.63
C ASP A 226 -2.16 5.98 3.50
N GLY A 227 -3.37 6.03 2.92
CA GLY A 227 -4.62 5.85 3.63
C GLY A 227 -5.67 6.90 3.27
N TRP A 228 -6.27 7.54 4.27
CA TRP A 228 -7.31 8.55 4.11
C TRP A 228 -6.92 9.84 4.81
N ARG A 229 -7.39 10.96 4.25
CA ARG A 229 -7.24 12.30 4.82
C ARG A 229 -8.59 12.96 4.96
N ALA A 230 -8.74 13.74 6.00
CA ALA A 230 -9.87 14.65 6.16
C ALA A 230 -9.40 15.97 6.77
N TYR A 231 -10.22 17.01 6.63
CA TYR A 231 -9.95 18.33 7.14
C TYR A 231 -11.17 18.80 7.95
N ILE A 232 -10.96 19.05 9.24
CA ILE A 232 -11.97 19.43 10.20
C ILE A 232 -11.88 20.95 10.38
N PRO A 233 -12.88 21.72 9.93
CA PRO A 233 -12.85 23.17 10.05
C PRO A 233 -13.23 23.60 11.47
N ALA A 234 -12.54 24.61 12.03
CA ALA A 234 -12.99 25.37 13.16
C ALA A 234 -13.45 26.73 12.66
N ALA A 235 -14.69 26.86 12.21
CA ALA A 235 -15.21 28.07 11.64
C ALA A 235 -15.05 29.26 12.60
N TYR A 236 -15.08 30.53 12.09
CA TYR A 236 -14.96 31.76 12.92
C TYR A 236 -16.04 31.87 14.00
N ASN A 237 -17.14 31.16 13.82
CA ASN A 237 -18.29 31.14 14.74
C ASN A 237 -18.41 29.79 15.47
N ALA A 238 -17.45 28.90 15.36
CA ALA A 238 -17.43 27.66 16.14
C ALA A 238 -17.41 28.00 17.63
N SER A 239 -18.12 27.22 18.45
CA SER A 239 -18.09 27.41 19.91
C SER A 239 -16.64 27.13 20.40
N SER A 240 -16.20 27.91 21.38
CA SER A 240 -14.91 27.64 22.03
C SER A 240 -15.07 26.49 23.04
N GLY A 241 -14.06 25.64 23.14
CA GLY A 241 -14.07 24.49 24.06
C GLY A 241 -13.73 23.18 23.39
N GLY A 242 -14.06 22.09 24.06
CA GLY A 242 -13.81 20.74 23.55
C GLY A 242 -14.92 20.29 22.60
N HIS A 243 -14.51 19.72 21.46
CA HIS A 243 -15.39 19.12 20.44
C HIS A 243 -14.99 17.69 20.21
N GLU A 244 -15.96 16.79 20.16
CA GLU A 244 -15.72 15.40 19.85
C GLU A 244 -15.68 15.16 18.34
N VAL A 245 -14.77 14.29 17.93
CA VAL A 245 -14.64 13.81 16.56
C VAL A 245 -14.74 12.31 16.58
N ASN A 246 -15.82 11.76 16.07
CA ASN A 246 -16.08 10.33 15.99
C ASN A 246 -15.73 9.84 14.59
N ILE A 247 -14.71 8.99 14.53
CA ILE A 247 -14.19 8.42 13.29
C ILE A 247 -14.58 6.94 13.24
N THR A 248 -15.42 6.56 12.28
CA THR A 248 -15.83 5.17 12.10
C THR A 248 -15.04 4.55 10.94
N VAL A 249 -14.28 3.49 11.26
CA VAL A 249 -13.45 2.73 10.33
C VAL A 249 -13.77 1.25 10.50
N ASN A 250 -14.14 0.57 9.43
CA ASN A 250 -14.43 -0.88 9.44
C ASN A 250 -15.48 -1.30 10.51
N GLY A 251 -16.41 -0.39 10.84
CA GLY A 251 -17.44 -0.63 11.87
C GLY A 251 -16.99 -0.33 13.31
N GLU A 252 -15.75 0.04 13.53
CA GLU A 252 -15.24 0.49 14.83
C GLU A 252 -15.22 2.03 14.87
N THR A 253 -15.66 2.61 15.99
CA THR A 253 -15.64 4.07 16.19
C THR A 253 -14.49 4.45 17.14
N ILE A 254 -13.64 5.34 16.66
CA ILE A 254 -12.53 5.93 17.41
C ILE A 254 -12.91 7.38 17.70
N THR A 255 -12.96 7.76 18.97
CA THR A 255 -13.26 9.14 19.38
C THR A 255 -11.95 9.90 19.64
N ARG A 256 -11.89 11.12 19.13
CA ARG A 256 -10.83 12.12 19.42
C ARG A 256 -11.47 13.40 19.90
N SER A 257 -10.70 14.28 20.52
CA SER A 257 -11.17 15.60 20.97
C SER A 257 -10.30 16.69 20.38
N ILE A 258 -10.94 17.76 19.93
CA ILE A 258 -10.28 18.99 19.46
C ILE A 258 -10.74 20.14 20.35
N ILE A 259 -9.79 20.95 20.83
CA ILE A 259 -10.09 22.14 21.61
C ILE A 259 -10.05 23.34 20.68
N VAL A 260 -11.20 23.99 20.48
CA VAL A 260 -11.30 25.25 19.74
C VAL A 260 -11.02 26.41 20.68
N LEU A 261 -10.00 27.19 20.36
CA LEU A 261 -9.62 28.39 21.08
C LEU A 261 -10.34 29.61 20.49
N PRO A 262 -10.79 30.54 21.35
CA PRO A 262 -11.40 31.77 20.86
C PRO A 262 -10.37 32.63 20.12
N LYS A 263 -10.80 33.32 19.07
CA LYS A 263 -9.99 34.27 18.31
C LYS A 263 -10.73 35.57 18.15
N ASP A 264 -10.04 36.66 18.42
CA ASP A 264 -10.53 38.01 18.07
C ASP A 264 -10.16 38.29 16.61
N PHE A 265 -11.18 38.38 15.76
CA PHE A 265 -11.01 38.70 14.34
C PHE A 265 -11.03 40.21 14.07
N GLY A 266 -11.36 41.03 15.08
CA GLY A 266 -11.46 42.48 14.95
C GLY A 266 -12.62 42.93 14.09
N THR A 267 -12.62 44.26 13.83
CA THR A 267 -13.61 44.96 12.99
C THR A 267 -12.91 45.69 11.85
N VAL A 268 -13.62 45.93 10.77
CA VAL A 268 -13.14 46.73 9.64
C VAL A 268 -14.25 47.63 9.14
N ASP A 269 -13.95 48.94 8.97
CA ASP A 269 -14.87 49.90 8.35
C ASP A 269 -14.86 49.67 6.83
N VAL A 270 -16.02 49.49 6.27
CA VAL A 270 -16.20 49.33 4.83
C VAL A 270 -17.20 50.34 4.29
N GLU A 271 -16.91 50.87 3.11
CA GLU A 271 -17.88 51.72 2.39
C GLU A 271 -19.03 50.81 1.88
N PRO A 272 -20.28 51.36 1.90
CA PRO A 272 -21.41 50.64 1.35
C PRO A 272 -21.19 50.37 -0.14
N GLU A 273 -21.14 49.09 -0.53
CA GLU A 273 -21.15 48.69 -1.93
C GLU A 273 -22.59 48.68 -2.45
N PRO A 274 -22.84 49.14 -3.69
CA PRO A 274 -24.17 48.98 -4.28
C PRO A 274 -24.55 47.49 -4.34
N ASP A 275 -25.80 47.21 -3.98
CA ASP A 275 -26.31 45.86 -4.06
C ASP A 275 -26.26 45.34 -5.51
N ALA A 276 -25.75 44.13 -5.69
CA ALA A 276 -25.83 43.46 -6.98
C ALA A 276 -27.29 43.21 -7.35
N SER A 277 -27.64 43.38 -8.63
CA SER A 277 -29.00 43.10 -9.10
C SER A 277 -29.43 41.66 -8.78
N ASP A 278 -30.72 41.43 -8.58
CA ASP A 278 -31.28 40.09 -8.37
C ASP A 278 -30.90 39.11 -9.50
N ALA A 279 -30.81 39.60 -10.73
CA ALA A 279 -30.38 38.82 -11.89
C ALA A 279 -28.92 38.39 -11.74
N ALA A 280 -28.00 39.28 -11.32
CA ALA A 280 -26.59 38.93 -11.10
C ALA A 280 -26.42 37.97 -9.95
N ASN A 281 -27.17 38.19 -8.84
CA ASN A 281 -27.15 37.24 -7.70
C ASN A 281 -27.68 35.83 -8.07
N THR A 282 -28.69 35.78 -8.94
CA THR A 282 -29.26 34.54 -9.43
C THR A 282 -28.26 33.81 -10.37
N GLN A 283 -27.63 34.57 -11.28
CA GLN A 283 -26.62 34.03 -12.16
C GLN A 283 -25.41 33.46 -11.36
N PHE A 284 -24.93 34.20 -10.37
CA PHE A 284 -23.87 33.77 -9.48
C PHE A 284 -24.24 32.44 -8.74
N ARG A 285 -25.44 32.45 -8.10
CA ARG A 285 -25.92 31.23 -7.41
C ARG A 285 -25.97 30.02 -8.34
N ASN A 286 -26.54 30.16 -9.53
CA ASN A 286 -26.66 29.07 -10.49
C ASN A 286 -25.28 28.55 -10.96
N ALA A 287 -24.29 29.43 -11.07
CA ALA A 287 -22.94 29.03 -11.51
C ALA A 287 -22.11 28.40 -10.39
N VAL A 288 -22.29 28.80 -9.14
CA VAL A 288 -21.34 28.49 -8.06
C VAL A 288 -21.92 27.52 -7.04
N TRP A 289 -23.24 27.54 -6.79
CA TRP A 289 -23.83 26.72 -5.72
C TRP A 289 -23.65 25.22 -5.92
N GLY A 290 -23.79 24.74 -7.14
CA GLY A 290 -23.57 23.34 -7.47
C GLY A 290 -22.14 22.85 -7.26
N LEU A 291 -21.15 23.78 -7.29
CA LEU A 291 -19.75 23.45 -7.01
C LEU A 291 -19.49 23.18 -5.53
N TYR A 292 -20.23 23.85 -4.64
CA TYR A 292 -20.16 23.60 -3.19
C TYR A 292 -20.81 22.26 -2.79
N GLU A 293 -21.80 21.79 -3.55
CA GLU A 293 -22.54 20.56 -3.28
C GLU A 293 -21.84 19.33 -3.86
N ALA A 294 -20.90 19.52 -4.81
CA ALA A 294 -20.15 18.46 -5.46
C ALA A 294 -18.64 18.57 -5.15
N PRO A 295 -18.22 18.35 -3.90
CA PRO A 295 -16.82 18.43 -3.54
C PRO A 295 -16.01 17.35 -4.28
N ALA A 296 -14.77 17.69 -4.65
CA ALA A 296 -13.83 16.74 -5.22
C ALA A 296 -13.57 15.59 -4.24
N ARG A 297 -13.63 14.36 -4.74
CA ARG A 297 -13.37 13.15 -3.93
C ARG A 297 -11.89 12.87 -3.75
N GLU A 298 -11.04 13.65 -4.39
CA GLU A 298 -9.60 13.51 -4.37
C GLU A 298 -8.94 14.82 -3.96
N LYS A 299 -7.77 14.74 -3.33
CA LYS A 299 -6.95 15.90 -3.05
C LYS A 299 -6.40 16.47 -4.36
N MET A 300 -6.85 17.68 -4.74
CA MET A 300 -6.51 18.31 -6.02
C MET A 300 -5.30 19.24 -5.96
N TRP A 301 -4.62 19.37 -4.83
CA TRP A 301 -3.45 20.26 -4.69
C TRP A 301 -2.22 19.52 -4.19
N GLN A 302 -1.04 20.05 -4.57
CA GLN A 302 0.26 19.62 -4.07
C GLN A 302 1.00 20.83 -3.52
N GLY A 303 1.70 20.65 -2.38
CA GLY A 303 2.41 21.75 -1.71
C GLY A 303 1.50 22.71 -0.96
N GLY A 304 1.94 23.93 -0.77
CA GLY A 304 1.21 25.01 -0.10
C GLY A 304 0.29 25.76 -1.04
N PHE A 305 -0.71 26.42 -0.46
CA PHE A 305 -1.54 27.34 -1.23
C PHE A 305 -0.77 28.63 -1.50
N VAL A 306 -0.99 29.18 -2.69
CA VAL A 306 -0.47 30.49 -3.10
C VAL A 306 -1.61 31.47 -3.19
N ASN A 307 -1.30 32.77 -3.04
CA ASN A 307 -2.29 33.79 -3.25
C ASN A 307 -2.78 33.79 -4.70
N PRO A 308 -4.10 33.97 -4.94
CA PRO A 308 -4.66 33.93 -6.30
C PRO A 308 -4.24 35.10 -7.18
N VAL A 309 -3.68 36.15 -6.58
CA VAL A 309 -3.23 37.39 -7.24
C VAL A 309 -1.88 37.85 -6.69
N GLU A 310 -1.02 38.38 -7.56
CA GLU A 310 0.36 38.76 -7.19
C GLU A 310 0.41 40.04 -6.34
N SER A 311 -0.45 41.04 -6.66
CA SER A 311 -0.50 42.32 -5.96
C SER A 311 -1.94 42.60 -5.50
N TYR A 312 -2.10 42.74 -4.20
CA TYR A 312 -3.41 43.01 -3.62
C TYR A 312 -3.31 43.75 -2.29
N THR A 313 -4.41 44.42 -1.94
CA THR A 313 -4.69 44.88 -0.58
C THR A 313 -5.86 44.08 -0.02
N THR A 314 -5.74 43.58 1.21
CA THR A 314 -6.88 42.96 1.89
C THR A 314 -7.86 44.05 2.35
N LEU A 315 -9.07 43.98 1.85
CA LEU A 315 -10.15 44.88 2.28
C LEU A 315 -10.85 44.38 3.54
N VAL A 316 -11.14 43.08 3.55
CA VAL A 316 -11.82 42.40 4.67
C VAL A 316 -11.24 41.03 4.83
N ASP A 317 -10.79 40.67 6.02
CA ASP A 317 -10.35 39.31 6.31
C ASP A 317 -11.49 38.40 6.75
N TYR A 318 -11.26 37.11 6.60
CA TYR A 318 -12.16 36.10 7.10
C TYR A 318 -12.40 36.27 8.61
N GLY A 319 -13.66 36.24 9.01
CA GLY A 319 -14.08 36.36 10.41
C GLY A 319 -14.24 37.79 10.91
N GLN A 320 -13.70 38.83 10.23
CA GLN A 320 -13.87 40.23 10.63
C GLN A 320 -15.32 40.68 10.60
N VAL A 321 -15.71 41.53 11.55
CA VAL A 321 -17.01 42.19 11.55
C VAL A 321 -16.91 43.44 10.68
N ARG A 322 -17.76 43.52 9.66
CA ARG A 322 -17.87 44.70 8.81
C ARG A 322 -18.67 45.79 9.51
N VAL A 323 -18.15 47.02 9.55
CA VAL A 323 -18.84 48.20 10.05
C VAL A 323 -19.17 49.08 8.85
N VAL A 324 -20.46 49.37 8.64
CA VAL A 324 -20.94 50.20 7.54
C VAL A 324 -21.65 51.39 8.17
N ASN A 325 -21.19 52.62 7.86
CA ASN A 325 -21.76 53.85 8.44
C ASN A 325 -21.85 53.81 9.98
N GLY A 326 -20.81 53.29 10.64
CA GLY A 326 -20.74 53.13 12.10
C GLY A 326 -21.64 52.05 12.71
N ARG A 327 -22.31 51.25 11.89
CA ARG A 327 -23.14 50.14 12.35
C ARG A 327 -22.45 48.79 12.06
N GLN A 328 -22.38 47.93 13.08
CA GLN A 328 -21.88 46.60 12.91
C GLN A 328 -22.81 45.74 12.04
N GLY A 329 -22.26 45.15 11.00
CA GLY A 329 -22.91 44.20 10.10
C GLY A 329 -22.55 42.75 10.41
N SER A 330 -22.67 41.90 9.42
CA SER A 330 -22.30 40.50 9.50
C SER A 330 -20.78 40.28 9.50
N ARG A 331 -20.32 39.19 10.08
CA ARG A 331 -18.93 38.71 9.93
C ARG A 331 -18.68 38.25 8.50
N SER A 332 -17.46 38.48 8.03
CA SER A 332 -17.06 38.01 6.70
C SER A 332 -16.77 36.50 6.74
N ASN A 333 -17.36 35.75 5.82
CA ASN A 333 -17.07 34.32 5.61
C ASN A 333 -16.00 34.07 4.54
N SER A 334 -15.34 35.15 4.08
CA SER A 334 -14.29 35.08 3.04
C SER A 334 -13.32 36.26 3.23
N THR A 335 -12.13 36.12 2.66
CA THR A 335 -11.20 37.26 2.53
C THR A 335 -11.49 38.00 1.21
N LYS A 336 -11.70 39.30 1.28
CA LYS A 336 -11.86 40.16 0.11
C LYS A 336 -10.54 40.83 -0.22
N LEU A 337 -10.08 40.65 -1.45
CA LEU A 337 -8.86 41.22 -1.98
C LEU A 337 -9.19 42.33 -3.00
N TYR A 338 -8.46 43.42 -2.92
CA TYR A 338 -8.49 44.48 -3.94
C TYR A 338 -7.19 44.41 -4.74
N THR A 339 -7.30 44.19 -6.04
CA THR A 339 -6.16 44.19 -6.96
C THR A 339 -5.92 45.58 -7.49
N ILE A 340 -4.69 46.07 -7.38
CA ILE A 340 -4.26 47.31 -8.02
C ILE A 340 -3.82 46.93 -9.43
N THR A 341 -4.62 47.28 -10.43
CA THR A 341 -4.27 47.17 -11.85
C THR A 341 -3.44 48.34 -12.28
#